data_d3b8c4f9b76936eec6287190596137b0
#
_entry.id   d3b8c4f9b76936eec6287190596137b0
#
_cell.length_a   1.000
_cell.length_b   1.000
_cell.length_c   1.000
_cell.angle_alpha   90.00
_cell.angle_beta   90.00
_cell.angle_gamma   90.00
#
_symmetry.space_group_name_H-M   'P 1'
#
loop_
_entity.id
_entity.type
_entity.pdbx_description
1 polymer ?
#
loop_
_entity_poly.entity_id
_entity_poly.type
_entity_poly.pdbx_seq_one_letter_code
_entity_poly.pdbx_strand_id
1 'polypeptide(L)'
;MILYQALSSYQILECIVHRQVYHREEKCILILGTYITERMPRYRELETKKLFDEVYLFRFGGYRGSEEKIIREVGEELRKTLPYDIRSFEKILAAGIHTYLQVYLISGKIPFEMFEDGSGALSRPWILAEIHRKSAPGRYSLIEQYGLYDHRSPLITKKYCDMRSQEPDFEDERAVDFQVMERFRELPERMQKEVRGVFDVPELEGEADAVLLLTQQFANLGQLSLEGQISIYRHLFDYYLRGRKVLIKPPSGRYPVL
;
A
#
# COMPACT_ATOMS: atom_id res chain seq x y z
N MET A 1 2.27 -19.68 10.25
CA MET A 1 2.56 -19.19 8.89
C MET A 1 1.70 -17.97 8.60
N ILE A 2 2.29 -16.90 8.12
CA ILE A 2 1.64 -15.58 7.95
C ILE A 2 1.59 -15.23 6.46
N LEU A 3 0.45 -14.76 5.99
CA LEU A 3 0.28 -14.25 4.64
C LEU A 3 0.21 -12.73 4.64
N TYR A 4 1.04 -12.09 3.87
CA TYR A 4 0.99 -10.67 3.57
C TYR A 4 0.51 -10.41 2.16
N GLN A 5 -0.21 -9.31 1.96
CA GLN A 5 -0.64 -8.83 0.65
C GLN A 5 -0.28 -7.36 0.49
N ALA A 6 0.34 -7.01 -0.65
CA ALA A 6 0.66 -5.63 -0.98
C ALA A 6 0.41 -5.32 -2.46
N LEU A 7 0.05 -4.06 -2.75
CA LEU A 7 -0.29 -3.55 -4.07
C LEU A 7 0.63 -2.40 -4.54
N SER A 8 1.42 -1.81 -3.64
CA SER A 8 2.31 -0.70 -3.94
C SER A 8 3.65 -0.85 -3.22
N SER A 9 4.66 -0.10 -3.65
CA SER A 9 5.97 -0.10 -3.00
C SER A 9 5.90 0.33 -1.54
N TYR A 10 5.05 1.31 -1.22
CA TYR A 10 4.83 1.72 0.17
C TYR A 10 4.24 0.59 1.02
N GLN A 11 3.21 -0.08 0.50
CA GLN A 11 2.60 -1.22 1.19
C GLN A 11 3.57 -2.41 1.36
N ILE A 12 4.49 -2.62 0.41
CA ILE A 12 5.57 -3.61 0.58
C ILE A 12 6.46 -3.21 1.78
N LEU A 13 6.80 -1.93 1.91
CA LEU A 13 7.57 -1.44 3.07
C LEU A 13 6.82 -1.67 4.39
N GLU A 14 5.53 -1.37 4.44
CA GLU A 14 4.69 -1.66 5.62
C GLU A 14 4.74 -3.14 5.99
N CYS A 15 4.56 -4.03 5.01
CA CYS A 15 4.63 -5.47 5.22
C CYS A 15 6.01 -5.93 5.72
N ILE A 16 7.12 -5.40 5.14
CA ILE A 16 8.48 -5.72 5.58
C ILE A 16 8.68 -5.30 7.03
N VAL A 17 8.37 -4.05 7.35
CA VAL A 17 8.58 -3.49 8.69
C VAL A 17 7.74 -4.24 9.72
N HIS A 18 6.46 -4.51 9.40
CA HIS A 18 5.58 -5.25 10.28
C HIS A 18 6.10 -6.68 10.54
N ARG A 19 6.54 -7.39 9.49
CA ARG A 19 7.17 -8.69 9.64
C ARG A 19 8.36 -8.64 10.59
N GLN A 20 9.25 -7.67 10.41
CA GLN A 20 10.46 -7.56 11.24
C GLN A 20 10.16 -7.25 12.70
N VAL A 21 9.07 -6.52 12.97
CA VAL A 21 8.66 -6.16 14.34
C VAL A 21 7.91 -7.31 15.02
N TYR A 22 6.99 -7.98 14.32
CA TYR A 22 6.04 -8.90 14.96
C TYR A 22 6.19 -10.37 14.58
N HIS A 23 6.79 -10.69 13.40
CA HIS A 23 6.77 -12.03 12.82
C HIS A 23 8.13 -12.46 12.26
N ARG A 24 9.22 -12.00 12.87
CA ARG A 24 10.58 -12.20 12.39
C ARG A 24 10.97 -13.68 12.26
N GLU A 25 10.56 -14.49 13.22
CA GLU A 25 10.91 -15.91 13.30
C GLU A 25 9.87 -16.82 12.62
N GLU A 26 8.78 -16.25 12.14
CA GLU A 26 7.70 -16.99 11.54
C GLU A 26 7.88 -17.09 10.02
N LYS A 27 7.38 -18.17 9.44
CA LYS A 27 7.32 -18.28 7.98
C LYS A 27 6.30 -17.28 7.43
N CYS A 28 6.80 -16.31 6.64
CA CYS A 28 6.03 -15.22 6.07
C CYS A 28 6.02 -15.27 4.55
N ILE A 29 4.85 -15.29 3.97
CA ILE A 29 4.61 -15.34 2.54
C ILE A 29 4.02 -14.00 2.10
N LEU A 30 4.48 -13.48 0.96
CA LEU A 30 3.96 -12.24 0.40
C LEU A 30 3.31 -12.50 -0.96
N ILE A 31 2.09 -12.02 -1.15
CA ILE A 31 1.45 -11.93 -2.46
C ILE A 31 1.44 -10.49 -2.97
N LEU A 32 1.87 -10.28 -4.20
CA LEU A 32 2.01 -8.99 -4.86
C LEU A 32 1.12 -8.89 -6.09
N GLY A 33 0.64 -7.70 -6.39
CA GLY A 33 -0.04 -7.45 -7.66
C GLY A 33 0.88 -7.71 -8.86
N THR A 34 0.39 -8.40 -9.89
CA THR A 34 1.18 -8.74 -11.09
C THR A 34 1.83 -7.53 -11.74
N TYR A 35 1.20 -6.35 -11.67
CA TYR A 35 1.73 -5.10 -12.22
C TYR A 35 2.93 -4.52 -11.45
N ILE A 36 3.25 -5.07 -10.26
CA ILE A 36 4.40 -4.60 -9.47
C ILE A 36 5.73 -4.88 -10.19
N THR A 37 5.77 -5.89 -11.06
CA THR A 37 6.96 -6.26 -11.82
C THR A 37 7.49 -5.15 -12.71
N GLU A 38 6.61 -4.28 -13.22
CA GLU A 38 6.99 -3.11 -14.02
C GLU A 38 7.51 -1.95 -13.16
N ARG A 39 6.98 -1.80 -11.94
CA ARG A 39 7.29 -0.69 -11.04
C ARG A 39 8.45 -0.99 -10.09
N MET A 40 8.65 -2.24 -9.79
CA MET A 40 9.67 -2.75 -8.88
C MET A 40 10.34 -3.98 -9.50
N PRO A 41 11.23 -3.80 -10.49
CA PRO A 41 11.87 -4.93 -11.19
C PRO A 41 12.64 -5.86 -10.23
N ARG A 42 13.13 -5.33 -9.11
CA ARG A 42 13.88 -6.05 -8.09
C ARG A 42 13.00 -6.78 -7.06
N TYR A 43 11.69 -6.91 -7.27
CA TYR A 43 10.79 -7.55 -6.31
C TYR A 43 11.22 -8.98 -5.90
N ARG A 44 11.94 -9.72 -6.76
CA ARG A 44 12.52 -11.02 -6.43
C ARG A 44 13.54 -10.98 -5.30
N GLU A 45 14.15 -9.83 -5.06
CA GLU A 45 15.08 -9.66 -3.95
C GLU A 45 14.39 -9.70 -2.58
N LEU A 46 13.09 -9.51 -2.51
CA LEU A 46 12.31 -9.70 -1.29
C LEU A 46 12.47 -11.12 -0.73
N GLU A 47 12.56 -12.11 -1.61
CA GLU A 47 12.78 -13.51 -1.25
C GLU A 47 14.27 -13.83 -1.07
N THR A 48 15.12 -13.44 -2.02
CA THR A 48 16.56 -13.76 -1.97
C THR A 48 17.28 -13.11 -0.80
N LYS A 49 16.82 -11.94 -0.34
CA LYS A 49 17.31 -11.24 0.87
C LYS A 49 16.60 -11.66 2.16
N LYS A 50 15.74 -12.68 2.10
CA LYS A 50 15.02 -13.19 3.27
C LYS A 50 14.09 -12.13 3.94
N LEU A 51 13.67 -11.12 3.19
CA LEU A 51 12.65 -10.17 3.66
C LEU A 51 11.26 -10.83 3.70
N PHE A 52 11.04 -11.85 2.88
CA PHE A 52 9.96 -12.83 2.97
C PHE A 52 10.52 -14.21 2.63
N ASP A 53 9.88 -15.26 3.09
CA ASP A 53 10.31 -16.64 2.81
C ASP A 53 9.93 -17.06 1.39
N GLU A 54 8.77 -16.58 0.92
CA GLU A 54 8.26 -16.83 -0.42
C GLU A 54 7.49 -15.59 -0.93
N VAL A 55 7.59 -15.33 -2.24
CA VAL A 55 6.93 -14.20 -2.89
C VAL A 55 6.20 -14.67 -4.14
N TYR A 56 4.89 -14.43 -4.21
CA TYR A 56 4.05 -14.82 -5.32
C TYR A 56 3.37 -13.62 -5.98
N LEU A 57 3.14 -13.71 -7.28
CA LEU A 57 2.39 -12.71 -8.03
C LEU A 57 0.93 -13.16 -8.16
N PHE A 58 0.03 -12.28 -7.76
CA PHE A 58 -1.41 -12.53 -7.75
C PHE A 58 -2.16 -11.47 -8.55
N ARG A 59 -3.19 -11.89 -9.27
CA ARG A 59 -4.07 -11.01 -10.03
C ARG A 59 -5.18 -10.46 -9.13
N PHE A 60 -5.07 -9.21 -8.71
CA PHE A 60 -6.04 -8.56 -7.83
C PHE A 60 -7.26 -7.95 -8.56
N GLY A 61 -7.22 -7.83 -9.87
CA GLY A 61 -8.26 -7.17 -10.65
C GLY A 61 -8.60 -7.88 -11.96
N GLY A 62 -9.51 -7.27 -12.74
CA GLY A 62 -9.91 -7.81 -14.04
C GLY A 62 -11.01 -8.87 -13.99
N TYR A 63 -11.54 -9.17 -12.79
CA TYR A 63 -12.70 -10.05 -12.63
C TYR A 63 -13.99 -9.34 -13.04
N ARG A 64 -14.91 -10.06 -13.66
CA ARG A 64 -16.18 -9.51 -14.18
C ARG A 64 -17.30 -10.53 -14.07
N GLY A 65 -18.52 -10.04 -13.84
CA GLY A 65 -19.73 -10.84 -13.78
C GLY A 65 -20.44 -10.76 -12.44
N SER A 66 -21.19 -11.82 -12.10
CA SER A 66 -21.87 -11.87 -10.80
C SER A 66 -20.88 -12.01 -9.64
N GLU A 67 -21.33 -11.70 -8.45
CA GLU A 67 -20.57 -11.85 -7.21
C GLU A 67 -20.02 -13.28 -7.05
N GLU A 68 -20.88 -14.28 -7.23
CA GLU A 68 -20.51 -15.69 -7.09
C GLU A 68 -19.41 -16.08 -8.09
N LYS A 69 -19.51 -15.56 -9.32
CA LYS A 69 -18.50 -15.79 -10.34
C LYS A 69 -17.16 -15.18 -9.95
N ILE A 70 -17.17 -13.94 -9.48
CA ILE A 70 -15.96 -13.22 -9.04
C ILE A 70 -15.31 -13.97 -7.86
N ILE A 71 -16.08 -14.34 -6.85
CA ILE A 71 -15.58 -15.08 -5.67
C ILE A 71 -14.95 -16.41 -6.10
N ARG A 72 -15.61 -17.15 -6.99
CA ARG A 72 -15.07 -18.41 -7.54
C ARG A 72 -13.76 -18.20 -8.28
N GLU A 73 -13.69 -17.23 -9.20
CA GLU A 73 -12.49 -16.93 -9.99
C GLU A 73 -11.31 -16.48 -9.11
N VAL A 74 -11.56 -15.69 -8.08
CA VAL A 74 -10.54 -15.31 -7.07
C VAL A 74 -10.02 -16.55 -6.33
N GLY A 75 -10.92 -17.43 -5.90
CA GLY A 75 -10.54 -18.67 -5.22
C GLY A 75 -9.73 -19.61 -6.13
N GLU A 76 -10.06 -19.69 -7.42
CA GLU A 76 -9.29 -20.45 -8.41
C GLU A 76 -7.89 -19.85 -8.63
N GLU A 77 -7.81 -18.53 -8.71
CA GLU A 77 -6.53 -17.82 -8.84
C GLU A 77 -5.64 -18.03 -7.60
N LEU A 78 -6.21 -17.98 -6.39
CA LEU A 78 -5.48 -18.29 -5.16
C LEU A 78 -4.89 -19.70 -5.16
N ARG A 79 -5.68 -20.70 -5.54
CA ARG A 79 -5.21 -22.09 -5.64
C ARG A 79 -4.14 -22.32 -6.72
N LYS A 80 -4.12 -21.49 -7.75
CA LYS A 80 -3.06 -21.52 -8.78
C LYS A 80 -1.77 -20.84 -8.32
N THR A 81 -1.92 -19.76 -7.54
CA THR A 81 -0.82 -18.91 -7.11
C THR A 81 -0.11 -19.47 -5.89
N LEU A 82 -0.88 -19.89 -4.89
CA LEU A 82 -0.33 -20.36 -3.62
C LEU A 82 -0.33 -21.89 -3.55
N PRO A 83 0.78 -22.52 -3.13
CA PRO A 83 0.82 -23.96 -2.84
C PRO A 83 0.13 -24.31 -1.51
N TYR A 84 -0.50 -23.35 -0.84
CA TYR A 84 -1.13 -23.46 0.47
C TYR A 84 -2.62 -23.13 0.39
N ASP A 85 -3.43 -23.82 1.19
CA ASP A 85 -4.80 -23.39 1.41
C ASP A 85 -4.81 -22.06 2.18
N ILE A 86 -5.63 -21.10 1.74
CA ILE A 86 -5.75 -19.80 2.39
C ILE A 86 -6.15 -19.90 3.86
N ARG A 87 -6.85 -20.96 4.26
CA ARG A 87 -7.27 -21.23 5.64
C ARG A 87 -6.16 -21.81 6.50
N SER A 88 -5.04 -22.25 5.91
CA SER A 88 -3.88 -22.74 6.65
C SER A 88 -3.00 -21.63 7.23
N PHE A 89 -3.25 -20.37 6.83
CA PHE A 89 -2.54 -19.24 7.41
C PHE A 89 -3.14 -18.88 8.76
N GLU A 90 -2.27 -18.72 9.75
CA GLU A 90 -2.64 -18.26 11.09
C GLU A 90 -3.14 -16.82 11.07
N LYS A 91 -2.48 -16.00 10.25
CA LYS A 91 -2.85 -14.60 10.03
C LYS A 91 -2.75 -14.23 8.54
N ILE A 92 -3.61 -13.35 8.13
CA ILE A 92 -3.59 -12.71 6.83
C ILE A 92 -3.55 -11.19 7.05
N LEU A 93 -2.54 -10.52 6.52
CA LEU A 93 -2.36 -9.08 6.62
C LEU A 93 -2.47 -8.45 5.23
N ALA A 94 -3.41 -7.54 5.08
CA ALA A 94 -3.72 -6.90 3.81
C ALA A 94 -3.36 -5.42 3.82
N ALA A 95 -2.41 -5.04 2.97
CA ALA A 95 -2.06 -3.65 2.71
C ALA A 95 -2.68 -3.19 1.38
N GLY A 96 -3.95 -3.05 1.32
CA GLY A 96 -4.72 -2.71 0.11
C GLY A 96 -6.01 -3.52 0.06
N ILE A 97 -6.95 -3.13 0.90
CA ILE A 97 -8.13 -3.94 1.20
C ILE A 97 -9.30 -3.76 0.23
N HIS A 98 -9.21 -2.81 -0.69
CA HIS A 98 -10.29 -2.52 -1.64
C HIS A 98 -10.16 -3.40 -2.90
N THR A 99 -9.97 -4.72 -2.70
CA THR A 99 -9.80 -5.69 -3.79
C THR A 99 -10.78 -6.85 -3.68
N TYR A 100 -10.90 -7.60 -4.75
CA TYR A 100 -11.74 -8.79 -4.77
C TYR A 100 -11.21 -9.94 -3.87
N LEU A 101 -9.93 -9.88 -3.47
CA LEU A 101 -9.40 -10.80 -2.47
C LEU A 101 -10.12 -10.64 -1.12
N GLN A 102 -10.33 -9.41 -0.66
CA GLN A 102 -11.02 -9.17 0.61
C GLN A 102 -12.50 -9.53 0.52
N VAL A 103 -13.14 -9.33 -0.63
CA VAL A 103 -14.49 -9.85 -0.87
C VAL A 103 -14.51 -11.37 -0.71
N TYR A 104 -13.54 -12.09 -1.29
CA TYR A 104 -13.39 -13.53 -1.15
C TYR A 104 -13.17 -13.94 0.31
N LEU A 105 -12.27 -13.25 1.04
CA LEU A 105 -12.01 -13.56 2.46
C LEU A 105 -13.27 -13.38 3.31
N ILE A 106 -13.98 -12.27 3.14
CA ILE A 106 -15.20 -11.99 3.92
C ILE A 106 -16.32 -12.97 3.57
N SER A 107 -16.54 -13.25 2.29
CA SER A 107 -17.54 -14.25 1.87
C SER A 107 -17.25 -15.65 2.43
N GLY A 108 -15.95 -15.98 2.52
CA GLY A 108 -15.48 -17.23 3.13
C GLY A 108 -15.41 -17.22 4.66
N LYS A 109 -15.80 -16.13 5.33
CA LYS A 109 -15.70 -15.93 6.78
C LYS A 109 -14.26 -16.11 7.30
N ILE A 110 -13.27 -15.63 6.54
CA ILE A 110 -11.86 -15.69 6.88
C ILE A 110 -11.44 -14.33 7.46
N PRO A 111 -11.04 -14.24 8.74
CA PRO A 111 -10.60 -12.99 9.34
C PRO A 111 -9.23 -12.56 8.78
N PHE A 112 -9.00 -11.25 8.78
CA PHE A 112 -7.73 -10.67 8.39
C PHE A 112 -7.45 -9.37 9.14
N GLU A 113 -6.20 -8.97 9.17
CA GLU A 113 -5.72 -7.69 9.67
C GLU A 113 -5.41 -6.77 8.47
N MET A 114 -5.45 -5.45 8.65
CA MET A 114 -5.18 -4.51 7.56
C MET A 114 -4.16 -3.45 7.93
N PHE A 115 -3.48 -2.92 6.92
CA PHE A 115 -2.79 -1.64 7.00
C PHE A 115 -3.66 -0.55 6.37
N GLU A 116 -3.54 0.67 6.86
CA GLU A 116 -4.24 1.79 6.23
C GLU A 116 -3.70 2.05 4.81
N ASP A 117 -4.59 2.46 3.91
CA ASP A 117 -4.23 2.75 2.52
C ASP A 117 -3.91 4.25 2.34
N GLY A 118 -2.82 4.70 2.96
CA GLY A 118 -2.39 6.08 2.99
C GLY A 118 -2.73 6.81 4.30
N SER A 119 -1.98 7.85 4.57
CA SER A 119 -2.01 8.61 5.83
C SER A 119 -3.39 9.19 6.13
N GLY A 120 -3.98 8.82 7.25
CA GLY A 120 -5.30 9.28 7.71
C GLY A 120 -6.48 8.65 6.96
N ALA A 121 -6.27 7.53 6.26
CA ALA A 121 -7.32 6.89 5.48
C ALA A 121 -8.43 6.27 6.34
N LEU A 122 -8.12 5.87 7.58
CA LEU A 122 -9.12 5.27 8.47
C LEU A 122 -10.16 6.27 8.94
N SER A 123 -9.74 7.50 9.26
CA SER A 123 -10.65 8.58 9.67
C SER A 123 -11.35 9.26 8.50
N ARG A 124 -10.90 9.02 7.26
CA ARG A 124 -11.45 9.64 6.02
C ARG A 124 -11.80 8.61 4.95
N PRO A 125 -12.59 7.58 5.26
CA PRO A 125 -12.87 6.45 4.36
C PRO A 125 -13.63 6.87 3.09
N TRP A 126 -14.35 7.99 3.14
CA TRP A 126 -15.14 8.49 2.02
C TRP A 126 -14.30 8.96 0.83
N ILE A 127 -13.02 9.35 1.03
CA ILE A 127 -12.16 9.86 -0.05
C ILE A 127 -11.97 8.81 -1.14
N LEU A 128 -11.52 7.61 -0.76
CA LEU A 128 -11.29 6.54 -1.70
C LEU A 128 -12.61 5.96 -2.25
N ALA A 129 -13.63 5.89 -1.41
CA ALA A 129 -14.97 5.48 -1.81
C ALA A 129 -15.51 6.37 -2.95
N GLU A 130 -15.40 7.70 -2.82
CA GLU A 130 -15.85 8.65 -3.83
C GLU A 130 -15.06 8.54 -5.14
N ILE A 131 -13.73 8.36 -5.06
CA ILE A 131 -12.89 8.13 -6.24
C ILE A 131 -13.33 6.87 -6.99
N HIS A 132 -13.53 5.75 -6.30
CA HIS A 132 -13.93 4.50 -6.92
C HIS A 132 -15.37 4.52 -7.41
N ARG A 133 -16.27 5.20 -6.72
CA ARG A 133 -17.66 5.38 -7.15
C ARG A 133 -17.74 6.04 -8.53
N LYS A 134 -16.85 7.01 -8.81
CA LYS A 134 -16.78 7.71 -10.10
C LYS A 134 -16.04 6.90 -11.17
N SER A 135 -14.92 6.28 -10.82
CA SER A 135 -14.01 5.65 -11.79
C SER A 135 -14.35 4.19 -12.10
N ALA A 136 -14.97 3.47 -11.18
CA ALA A 136 -15.26 2.03 -11.30
C ALA A 136 -16.55 1.63 -10.56
N PRO A 137 -17.75 2.13 -10.97
CA PRO A 137 -18.99 1.99 -10.20
C PRO A 137 -19.39 0.53 -9.92
N GLY A 138 -19.19 -0.39 -10.86
CA GLY A 138 -19.51 -1.80 -10.65
C GLY A 138 -18.63 -2.47 -9.58
N ARG A 139 -17.34 -2.13 -9.56
CA ARG A 139 -16.43 -2.58 -8.51
C ARG A 139 -16.78 -1.92 -7.17
N TYR A 140 -17.07 -0.62 -7.19
CA TYR A 140 -17.46 0.13 -6.01
C TYR A 140 -18.63 -0.53 -5.27
N SER A 141 -19.73 -0.83 -5.99
CA SER A 141 -20.92 -1.43 -5.40
C SER A 141 -20.64 -2.74 -4.66
N LEU A 142 -19.83 -3.61 -5.26
CA LEU A 142 -19.48 -4.89 -4.63
C LEU A 142 -18.57 -4.69 -3.41
N ILE A 143 -17.56 -3.85 -3.50
CA ILE A 143 -16.64 -3.58 -2.37
C ILE A 143 -17.37 -2.91 -1.21
N GLU A 144 -18.30 -1.97 -1.51
CA GLU A 144 -19.14 -1.29 -0.52
C GLU A 144 -20.09 -2.25 0.21
N GLN A 145 -20.71 -3.19 -0.52
CA GLN A 145 -21.58 -4.22 0.05
C GLN A 145 -20.88 -5.03 1.17
N TYR A 146 -19.58 -5.25 1.02
CA TYR A 146 -18.76 -5.97 1.99
C TYR A 146 -18.18 -5.10 3.12
N GLY A 147 -18.55 -3.80 3.19
CA GLY A 147 -18.09 -2.88 4.22
C GLY A 147 -16.58 -2.66 4.23
N LEU A 148 -15.96 -2.62 3.03
CA LEU A 148 -14.52 -2.50 2.90
C LEU A 148 -14.05 -1.04 2.83
N TYR A 149 -14.88 -0.11 2.33
CA TYR A 149 -14.48 1.31 2.30
C TYR A 149 -14.49 1.96 3.67
N ASP A 150 -15.50 1.70 4.46
CA ASP A 150 -15.62 2.22 5.83
C ASP A 150 -15.02 1.29 6.90
N HIS A 151 -14.37 0.22 6.46
CA HIS A 151 -13.69 -0.76 7.31
C HIS A 151 -14.58 -1.36 8.41
N ARG A 152 -15.91 -1.41 8.19
CA ARG A 152 -16.89 -1.87 9.20
C ARG A 152 -16.96 -3.39 9.32
N SER A 153 -16.45 -4.16 8.36
CA SER A 153 -16.51 -5.61 8.42
C SER A 153 -15.90 -6.14 9.72
N PRO A 154 -16.63 -7.00 10.48
CA PRO A 154 -16.11 -7.57 11.72
C PRO A 154 -14.97 -8.58 11.49
N LEU A 155 -14.75 -8.97 10.23
CA LEU A 155 -13.65 -9.85 9.85
C LEU A 155 -12.31 -9.10 9.69
N ILE A 156 -12.35 -7.77 9.70
CA ILE A 156 -11.15 -6.94 9.88
C ILE A 156 -10.87 -6.85 11.38
N THR A 157 -9.92 -7.64 11.86
CA THR A 157 -9.68 -7.82 13.29
C THR A 157 -8.73 -6.79 13.89
N LYS A 158 -7.80 -6.25 13.09
CA LYS A 158 -6.91 -5.15 13.46
C LYS A 158 -6.67 -4.22 12.28
N LYS A 159 -6.34 -2.96 12.60
CA LYS A 159 -6.08 -1.90 11.63
C LYS A 159 -4.79 -1.17 12.03
N TYR A 160 -3.70 -1.45 11.35
CA TYR A 160 -2.42 -0.79 11.57
C TYR A 160 -2.39 0.55 10.84
N CYS A 161 -2.15 1.64 11.56
CA CYS A 161 -2.15 3.00 11.02
C CYS A 161 -1.21 3.93 11.81
N ASP A 162 -0.83 5.05 11.23
CA ASP A 162 -0.21 6.14 12.00
C ASP A 162 -1.33 6.96 12.67
N MET A 163 -1.50 6.79 13.98
CA MET A 163 -2.53 7.49 14.75
C MET A 163 -2.38 9.01 14.71
N ARG A 164 -1.16 9.53 14.51
CA ARG A 164 -0.91 10.97 14.39
C ARG A 164 -1.49 11.58 13.11
N SER A 165 -1.79 10.76 12.12
CA SER A 165 -2.35 11.17 10.83
C SER A 165 -3.87 11.13 10.77
N GLN A 166 -4.51 10.54 11.78
CA GLN A 166 -5.96 10.47 11.86
C GLN A 166 -6.57 11.79 12.34
N GLU A 167 -7.88 11.97 12.08
CA GLU A 167 -8.62 13.10 12.66
C GLU A 167 -8.59 13.03 14.20
N PRO A 168 -8.64 14.18 14.89
CA PRO A 168 -8.49 14.22 16.37
C PRO A 168 -9.54 13.43 17.15
N ASP A 169 -10.71 13.22 16.57
CA ASP A 169 -11.84 12.50 17.15
C ASP A 169 -11.96 11.06 16.61
N PHE A 170 -10.94 10.57 15.90
CA PHE A 170 -10.94 9.20 15.39
C PHE A 170 -10.78 8.19 16.53
N GLU A 171 -11.76 7.32 16.66
CA GLU A 171 -11.76 6.20 17.60
C GLU A 171 -12.13 4.90 16.87
N ASP A 172 -11.28 3.89 17.00
CA ASP A 172 -11.55 2.52 16.57
C ASP A 172 -10.77 1.57 17.47
N GLU A 173 -11.49 0.71 18.21
CA GLU A 173 -10.89 -0.25 19.13
C GLU A 173 -9.93 -1.24 18.46
N ARG A 174 -10.04 -1.41 17.15
CA ARG A 174 -9.18 -2.29 16.35
C ARG A 174 -7.95 -1.57 15.82
N ALA A 175 -7.86 -0.24 15.99
CA ALA A 175 -6.72 0.53 15.53
C ALA A 175 -5.48 0.24 16.40
N VAL A 176 -4.36 0.05 15.71
CA VAL A 176 -3.04 -0.18 16.31
C VAL A 176 -2.09 0.85 15.76
N ASP A 177 -1.49 1.66 16.62
CA ASP A 177 -0.51 2.67 16.19
C ASP A 177 0.74 2.00 15.62
N PHE A 178 0.90 2.15 14.31
CA PHE A 178 2.00 1.56 13.55
C PHE A 178 2.65 2.61 12.64
N GLN A 179 3.59 3.32 13.20
CA GLN A 179 4.34 4.37 12.54
C GLN A 179 5.46 3.74 11.70
N VAL A 180 5.16 3.30 10.48
CA VAL A 180 6.04 2.49 9.64
C VAL A 180 7.45 3.09 9.49
N MET A 181 7.58 4.41 9.31
CA MET A 181 8.87 5.06 9.13
C MET A 181 9.69 5.13 10.41
N GLU A 182 9.03 5.29 11.56
CA GLU A 182 9.69 5.23 12.88
C GLU A 182 10.21 3.80 13.13
N ARG A 183 9.33 2.81 12.94
CA ARG A 183 9.71 1.40 13.07
C ARG A 183 10.81 0.99 12.09
N PHE A 184 10.79 1.51 10.87
CA PHE A 184 11.86 1.27 9.90
C PHE A 184 13.22 1.80 10.41
N ARG A 185 13.26 2.99 11.02
CA ARG A 185 14.48 3.57 11.59
C ARG A 185 15.02 2.79 12.78
N GLU A 186 14.16 2.09 13.51
CA GLU A 186 14.53 1.22 14.65
C GLU A 186 15.11 -0.13 14.21
N LEU A 187 14.94 -0.52 12.94
CA LEU A 187 15.52 -1.76 12.41
C LEU A 187 17.06 -1.70 12.43
N PRO A 188 17.76 -2.84 12.56
CA PRO A 188 19.21 -2.88 12.42
C PRO A 188 19.67 -2.25 11.10
N GLU A 189 20.78 -1.51 11.13
CA GLU A 189 21.31 -0.78 9.96
C GLU A 189 21.48 -1.68 8.72
N ARG A 190 21.98 -2.90 8.92
CA ARG A 190 22.08 -3.90 7.86
C ARG A 190 20.72 -4.14 7.19
N MET A 191 19.67 -4.31 7.98
CA MET A 191 18.30 -4.52 7.46
C MET A 191 17.78 -3.31 6.71
N GLN A 192 17.99 -2.10 7.25
CA GLN A 192 17.64 -0.86 6.57
C GLN A 192 18.33 -0.76 5.21
N LYS A 193 19.61 -1.12 5.12
CA LYS A 193 20.38 -1.12 3.87
C LYS A 193 19.85 -2.14 2.86
N GLU A 194 19.53 -3.35 3.32
CA GLU A 194 18.93 -4.40 2.48
C GLU A 194 17.58 -3.94 1.89
N VAL A 195 16.73 -3.33 2.71
CA VAL A 195 15.43 -2.79 2.28
C VAL A 195 15.62 -1.65 1.28
N ARG A 196 16.47 -0.64 1.59
CA ARG A 196 16.77 0.44 0.63
C ARG A 196 17.26 -0.10 -0.72
N GLY A 197 18.11 -1.13 -0.69
CA GLY A 197 18.60 -1.76 -1.91
C GLY A 197 17.50 -2.39 -2.76
N VAL A 198 16.50 -3.04 -2.15
CA VAL A 198 15.35 -3.62 -2.89
C VAL A 198 14.50 -2.54 -3.57
N PHE A 199 14.36 -1.37 -2.91
CA PHE A 199 13.63 -0.23 -3.48
C PHE A 199 14.49 0.66 -4.40
N ASP A 200 15.74 0.29 -4.62
CA ASP A 200 16.69 1.06 -5.43
C ASP A 200 16.81 2.52 -4.99
N VAL A 201 16.82 2.71 -3.65
CA VAL A 201 16.95 4.04 -3.06
C VAL A 201 18.39 4.49 -3.19
N PRO A 202 18.67 5.60 -3.91
CA PRO A 202 20.03 6.11 -4.07
C PRO A 202 20.60 6.58 -2.72
N GLU A 203 21.89 6.36 -2.52
CA GLU A 203 22.62 7.01 -1.43
C GLU A 203 22.89 8.46 -1.85
N LEU A 204 22.38 9.40 -1.07
CA LEU A 204 22.53 10.84 -1.30
C LEU A 204 23.64 11.36 -0.37
N GLU A 205 24.90 11.14 -0.76
CA GLU A 205 26.04 11.64 0.01
C GLU A 205 26.12 13.17 -0.06
N GLY A 206 26.41 13.80 1.10
CA GLY A 206 26.62 15.24 1.19
C GLY A 206 25.36 16.11 1.02
N GLU A 207 24.18 15.52 1.11
CA GLU A 207 22.88 16.19 0.87
C GLU A 207 22.08 16.45 2.16
N ALA A 208 22.74 16.41 3.33
CA ALA A 208 22.08 16.54 4.63
C ALA A 208 21.24 17.82 4.78
N ASP A 209 21.66 18.91 4.13
CA ASP A 209 20.99 20.22 4.18
C ASP A 209 20.06 20.48 2.97
N ALA A 210 19.92 19.53 2.08
CA ALA A 210 19.03 19.68 0.93
C ALA A 210 17.57 19.52 1.33
N VAL A 211 16.69 20.31 0.69
CA VAL A 211 15.26 20.17 0.82
C VAL A 211 14.75 19.17 -0.22
N LEU A 212 14.08 18.11 0.20
CA LEU A 212 13.42 17.19 -0.72
C LEU A 212 12.01 17.70 -1.04
N LEU A 213 11.79 18.12 -2.29
CA LEU A 213 10.49 18.51 -2.79
C LEU A 213 9.80 17.32 -3.49
N LEU A 214 8.75 16.79 -2.87
CA LEU A 214 7.88 15.78 -3.46
C LEU A 214 6.79 16.50 -4.27
N THR A 215 6.83 16.39 -5.59
CA THR A 215 5.84 17.03 -6.45
C THR A 215 4.62 16.14 -6.66
N GLN A 216 3.47 16.75 -6.97
CA GLN A 216 2.21 16.07 -7.26
C GLN A 216 1.74 16.37 -8.67
N GLN A 217 0.85 15.53 -9.21
CA GLN A 217 0.30 15.66 -10.57
C GLN A 217 -1.07 16.33 -10.57
N PHE A 218 -1.22 17.46 -9.89
CA PHE A 218 -2.52 18.14 -9.77
C PHE A 218 -3.18 18.45 -11.11
N ALA A 219 -2.38 18.84 -12.12
CA ALA A 219 -2.89 19.11 -13.46
C ALA A 219 -3.39 17.83 -14.14
N ASN A 220 -2.65 16.74 -14.07
CA ASN A 220 -3.05 15.45 -14.64
C ASN A 220 -4.27 14.84 -13.95
N LEU A 221 -4.46 15.17 -12.66
CA LEU A 221 -5.65 14.77 -11.90
C LEU A 221 -6.86 15.69 -12.10
N GLY A 222 -6.73 16.72 -12.96
CA GLY A 222 -7.79 17.67 -13.22
C GLY A 222 -8.14 18.60 -12.04
N GLN A 223 -7.24 18.69 -11.05
CA GLN A 223 -7.44 19.55 -9.86
C GLN A 223 -6.99 20.99 -10.09
N LEU A 224 -6.03 21.20 -10.97
CA LEU A 224 -5.50 22.51 -11.37
C LEU A 224 -5.22 22.53 -12.87
N SER A 225 -5.10 23.72 -13.46
CA SER A 225 -4.45 23.86 -14.76
C SER A 225 -2.93 23.63 -14.65
N LEU A 226 -2.28 23.28 -15.74
CA LEU A 226 -0.81 23.14 -15.77
C LEU A 226 -0.12 24.46 -15.36
N GLU A 227 -0.63 25.59 -15.82
CA GLU A 227 -0.13 26.92 -15.42
C GLU A 227 -0.28 27.17 -13.94
N GLY A 228 -1.43 26.81 -13.35
CA GLY A 228 -1.69 26.89 -11.91
C GLY A 228 -0.69 26.03 -11.10
N GLN A 229 -0.45 24.81 -11.54
CA GLN A 229 0.53 23.93 -10.90
C GLN A 229 1.95 24.51 -10.98
N ILE A 230 2.37 25.02 -12.14
CA ILE A 230 3.68 25.66 -12.32
C ILE A 230 3.80 26.90 -11.42
N SER A 231 2.74 27.71 -11.35
CA SER A 231 2.73 28.92 -10.50
C SER A 231 2.92 28.58 -9.02
N ILE A 232 2.28 27.52 -8.52
CA ILE A 232 2.46 27.07 -7.13
C ILE A 232 3.92 26.69 -6.87
N TYR A 233 4.54 25.88 -7.75
CA TYR A 233 5.94 25.49 -7.55
C TYR A 233 6.90 26.69 -7.67
N ARG A 234 6.69 27.61 -8.60
CA ARG A 234 7.46 28.86 -8.68
C ARG A 234 7.37 29.64 -7.36
N HIS A 235 6.16 29.82 -6.84
CA HIS A 235 5.97 30.50 -5.56
C HIS A 235 6.75 29.81 -4.43
N LEU A 236 6.69 28.47 -4.33
CA LEU A 236 7.47 27.73 -3.35
C LEU A 236 8.98 27.96 -3.50
N PHE A 237 9.52 27.94 -4.72
CA PHE A 237 10.93 28.21 -4.96
C PHE A 237 11.33 29.64 -4.62
N ASP A 238 10.55 30.61 -5.03
CA ASP A 238 10.89 32.04 -4.89
C ASP A 238 10.82 32.50 -3.42
N TYR A 239 9.87 31.99 -2.63
CA TYR A 239 9.63 32.47 -1.29
C TYR A 239 10.17 31.55 -0.18
N TYR A 240 10.10 30.24 -0.36
CA TYR A 240 10.44 29.30 0.73
C TYR A 240 11.74 28.54 0.51
N LEU A 241 12.14 28.33 -0.73
CA LEU A 241 13.29 27.50 -1.09
C LEU A 241 14.45 28.30 -1.68
N ARG A 242 14.34 29.63 -1.72
CA ARG A 242 15.35 30.51 -2.28
C ARG A 242 16.71 30.32 -1.60
N GLY A 243 17.77 30.09 -2.39
CA GLY A 243 19.12 29.86 -1.87
C GLY A 243 19.34 28.49 -1.20
N ARG A 244 18.33 27.61 -1.21
CA ARG A 244 18.45 26.23 -0.72
C ARG A 244 18.78 25.28 -1.86
N LYS A 245 19.57 24.23 -1.58
CA LYS A 245 19.68 23.10 -2.48
C LYS A 245 18.39 22.30 -2.43
N VAL A 246 17.77 22.08 -3.59
CA VAL A 246 16.47 21.39 -3.67
C VAL A 246 16.62 20.14 -4.53
N LEU A 247 16.27 19.01 -3.97
CA LEU A 247 16.12 17.75 -4.67
C LEU A 247 14.65 17.57 -5.03
N ILE A 248 14.33 17.40 -6.30
CA ILE A 248 12.95 17.23 -6.76
C ILE A 248 12.71 15.76 -7.06
N LYS A 249 11.73 15.17 -6.37
CA LYS A 249 11.22 13.86 -6.70
C LYS A 249 9.87 14.01 -7.38
N PRO A 250 9.77 13.71 -8.69
CA PRO A 250 8.48 13.68 -9.36
C PRO A 250 7.61 12.54 -8.84
N PRO A 251 6.28 12.63 -8.95
CA PRO A 251 5.39 11.56 -8.59
C PRO A 251 5.65 10.33 -9.47
N SER A 252 5.45 9.15 -8.92
CA SER A 252 5.58 7.89 -9.65
C SER A 252 4.45 7.79 -10.71
N GLY A 253 4.80 7.93 -11.99
CA GLY A 253 3.89 7.79 -13.11
C GLY A 253 4.66 8.00 -14.43
N ARG A 254 4.24 7.34 -15.50
CA ARG A 254 4.77 7.65 -16.84
C ARG A 254 4.33 9.07 -17.19
N TYR A 255 5.28 9.99 -17.26
CA TYR A 255 5.02 11.25 -17.93
C TYR A 255 4.86 10.95 -19.42
N PRO A 256 3.84 11.47 -20.12
CA PRO A 256 3.99 11.63 -21.54
C PRO A 256 5.23 12.49 -21.74
N VAL A 257 6.22 11.97 -22.44
CA VAL A 257 7.39 12.76 -22.91
C VAL A 257 6.78 13.85 -23.77
N LEU A 258 6.93 15.11 -23.33
CA LEU A 258 6.62 16.27 -24.15
C LEU A 258 7.59 16.36 -25.31
#